data_4689fb673da82f9b19b44bc83d2de38c
#
_entry.id   4689fb673da82f9b19b44bc83d2de38c
#
_cell.length_a   1.000
_cell.length_b   1.000
_cell.length_c   1.000
_cell.angle_alpha   90.00
_cell.angle_beta   90.00
_cell.angle_gamma   90.00
#
_symmetry.space_group_name_H-M   'P 1'
#
loop_
_entity.id
_entity.type
_entity.pdbx_description
1 polymer ?
#
loop_
_entity_poly.entity_id
_entity_poly.type
_entity_poly.pdbx_seq_one_letter_code
_entity_poly.pdbx_strand_id
1 'polypeptide(L)'
;MNQPSTADADTITQEKAQALLEENEAESRLRTYPGIMGPIIAVLLVLWTGFQLYYTTLGAISAVNLRAFHCIFLLLFTFLLFPAYRREKRIRTLPSLWDMALIAVSTGSLLYLVMNYTRIAQQGGRVTSFELGIAAAALFCIFEAARRASGNLTLLALLFLAYNWFGEYLPGYLGHNGFTLKRVLITQFWGTQGVLGTGIGVSATYIFLFVLFGAFLKHSGFSKFINDFSLTLVGQTSGGPAKVAVVASALLGMINGSAIANVATTGTITIPLMKRTGYKKEFAGAVEAVASTGGQFCPPIMGAVGFVMAEFLNLSYTQVMLAAIVPALLYYVGLLVAVHLEAKRLGLSGLSRENIPDAIVVLREQGHLILPLVSLIGMMFYGFTPLYAAVFVTVIASWLRKETRMTPAIILEAMVEGSKSAISVGVCCVIIGVIIGTVTLTSMGLNMGYLILSFVDNGSIYLT
;
A
#
# COMPACT_ATOMS: atom_id res chain seq x y z
N MET A 1 -47.53 4.98 0.14
CA MET A 1 -46.14 4.66 0.47
C MET A 1 -45.28 5.27 -0.61
N ASN A 2 -44.63 6.41 -0.33
CA ASN A 2 -43.74 7.08 -1.28
C ASN A 2 -42.49 6.23 -1.46
N GLN A 3 -42.25 5.77 -2.68
CA GLN A 3 -40.92 5.20 -3.02
C GLN A 3 -39.89 6.35 -2.92
N PRO A 4 -38.75 6.15 -2.26
CA PRO A 4 -37.71 7.15 -2.22
C PRO A 4 -37.25 7.48 -3.65
N SER A 5 -36.97 8.75 -3.91
CA SER A 5 -36.49 9.19 -5.21
C SER A 5 -35.18 8.47 -5.56
N THR A 6 -34.89 8.33 -6.87
CA THR A 6 -33.62 7.69 -7.32
C THR A 6 -32.39 8.36 -6.73
N ALA A 7 -32.45 9.67 -6.49
CA ALA A 7 -31.39 10.44 -5.82
C ALA A 7 -31.20 10.04 -4.34
N ASP A 8 -32.28 9.78 -3.61
CA ASP A 8 -32.22 9.33 -2.21
C ASP A 8 -31.66 7.89 -2.11
N ALA A 9 -32.01 7.02 -3.05
CA ALA A 9 -31.49 5.65 -3.09
C ALA A 9 -29.99 5.61 -3.42
N ASP A 10 -29.52 6.48 -4.30
CA ASP A 10 -28.08 6.60 -4.63
C ASP A 10 -27.30 7.19 -3.45
N THR A 11 -27.83 8.16 -2.71
CA THR A 11 -27.22 8.73 -1.51
C THR A 11 -27.11 7.71 -0.39
N ILE A 12 -28.19 6.95 -0.11
CA ILE A 12 -28.18 5.89 0.91
C ILE A 12 -27.18 4.78 0.52
N THR A 13 -27.01 4.51 -0.77
CA THR A 13 -26.03 3.51 -1.26
C THR A 13 -24.60 3.98 -1.09
N GLN A 14 -24.33 5.27 -1.32
CA GLN A 14 -23.01 5.89 -1.08
C GLN A 14 -22.67 5.93 0.41
N GLU A 15 -23.59 6.31 1.27
CA GLU A 15 -23.39 6.31 2.73
C GLU A 15 -23.11 4.89 3.26
N LYS A 16 -23.83 3.87 2.79
CA LYS A 16 -23.58 2.48 3.18
C LYS A 16 -22.25 1.95 2.65
N ALA A 17 -21.88 2.31 1.42
CA ALA A 17 -20.56 1.96 0.87
C ALA A 17 -19.44 2.61 1.66
N GLN A 18 -19.62 3.87 2.04
CA GLN A 18 -18.68 4.61 2.85
C GLN A 18 -18.58 4.04 4.27
N ALA A 19 -19.71 3.64 4.86
CA ALA A 19 -19.75 2.96 6.16
C ALA A 19 -19.05 1.59 6.13
N LEU A 20 -19.20 0.81 5.06
CA LEU A 20 -18.50 -0.47 4.86
C LEU A 20 -16.99 -0.29 4.63
N LEU A 21 -16.58 0.73 3.88
CA LEU A 21 -15.17 1.12 3.74
C LEU A 21 -14.60 1.50 5.10
N GLU A 22 -15.32 2.32 5.84
CA GLU A 22 -14.98 2.72 7.19
C GLU A 22 -14.87 1.56 8.17
N GLU A 23 -15.65 0.51 7.98
CA GLU A 23 -15.60 -0.70 8.83
C GLU A 23 -14.40 -1.60 8.49
N ASN A 24 -13.99 -1.67 7.22
CA ASN A 24 -13.02 -2.65 6.75
C ASN A 24 -11.62 -2.09 6.49
N GLU A 25 -11.48 -0.78 6.21
CA GLU A 25 -10.18 -0.15 6.01
C GLU A 25 -9.67 0.57 7.26
N ALA A 26 -8.42 0.30 7.63
CA ALA A 26 -7.75 1.04 8.69
C ALA A 26 -7.59 2.54 8.32
N GLU A 27 -7.36 2.84 7.03
CA GLU A 27 -7.17 4.19 6.51
C GLU A 27 -8.44 5.04 6.55
N SER A 28 -9.61 4.42 6.41
CA SER A 28 -10.90 5.13 6.50
C SER A 28 -11.31 5.47 7.94
N ARG A 29 -10.58 4.95 8.94
CA ARG A 29 -10.81 5.17 10.37
C ARG A 29 -9.93 6.23 10.98
N LEU A 30 -9.20 6.99 10.19
CA LEU A 30 -8.29 8.01 10.70
C LEU A 30 -9.01 9.04 11.57
N ARG A 31 -8.37 9.42 12.67
CA ARG A 31 -8.84 10.52 13.51
C ARG A 31 -8.72 11.85 12.77
N THR A 32 -9.70 12.69 12.99
CA THR A 32 -9.71 14.09 12.53
C THR A 32 -9.56 15.02 13.71
N TYR A 33 -8.70 16.00 13.56
CA TYR A 33 -8.42 16.99 14.59
C TYR A 33 -8.94 18.34 14.13
N PRO A 34 -10.07 18.82 14.68
CA PRO A 34 -10.56 20.17 14.41
C PRO A 34 -9.66 21.23 15.09
N GLY A 35 -9.70 22.45 14.61
CA GLY A 35 -8.91 23.56 15.16
C GLY A 35 -7.45 23.52 14.75
N ILE A 36 -6.55 23.92 15.67
CA ILE A 36 -5.11 24.16 15.38
C ILE A 36 -4.35 22.84 15.13
N MET A 37 -4.77 21.73 15.72
CA MET A 37 -4.04 20.45 15.58
C MET A 37 -4.09 19.86 14.17
N GLY A 38 -5.19 20.05 13.43
CA GLY A 38 -5.30 19.59 12.05
C GLY A 38 -4.21 20.17 11.14
N PRO A 39 -4.10 21.51 11.04
CA PRO A 39 -3.01 22.16 10.32
C PRO A 39 -1.59 21.75 10.78
N ILE A 40 -1.36 21.59 12.08
CA ILE A 40 -0.06 21.13 12.59
C ILE A 40 0.28 19.75 12.04
N ILE A 41 -0.67 18.81 12.10
CA ILE A 41 -0.46 17.46 11.56
C ILE A 41 -0.22 17.52 10.05
N ALA A 42 -0.95 18.35 9.31
CA ALA A 42 -0.76 18.53 7.87
C ALA A 42 0.67 19.06 7.57
N VAL A 43 1.14 20.06 8.31
CA VAL A 43 2.52 20.57 8.17
C VAL A 43 3.55 19.48 8.46
N LEU A 44 3.37 18.68 9.50
CA LEU A 44 4.28 17.58 9.83
C LEU A 44 4.29 16.50 8.73
N LEU A 45 3.14 16.19 8.11
CA LEU A 45 3.04 15.26 6.96
C LEU A 45 3.77 15.81 5.74
N VAL A 46 3.63 17.11 5.47
CA VAL A 46 4.36 17.78 4.37
C VAL A 46 5.87 17.78 4.65
N LEU A 47 6.30 18.03 5.89
CA LEU A 47 7.70 17.94 6.28
C LEU A 47 8.25 16.51 6.12
N TRP A 48 7.48 15.49 6.47
CA TRP A 48 7.86 14.10 6.22
C TRP A 48 8.02 13.82 4.73
N THR A 49 7.06 14.26 3.89
CA THR A 49 7.17 14.14 2.43
C THR A 49 8.43 14.83 1.92
N GLY A 50 8.69 16.07 2.36
CA GLY A 50 9.89 16.82 1.97
C GLY A 50 11.19 16.13 2.40
N PHE A 51 11.24 15.62 3.65
CA PHE A 51 12.34 14.81 4.15
C PHE A 51 12.58 13.57 3.27
N GLN A 52 11.51 12.84 2.95
CA GLN A 52 11.62 11.61 2.18
C GLN A 52 12.07 11.89 0.75
N LEU A 53 11.49 12.90 0.09
CA LEU A 53 11.92 13.33 -1.25
C LEU A 53 13.39 13.77 -1.26
N TYR A 54 13.83 14.57 -0.28
CA TYR A 54 15.20 15.06 -0.21
C TYR A 54 16.22 13.93 -0.03
N TYR A 55 16.02 13.06 0.96
CA TYR A 55 17.02 12.02 1.29
C TYR A 55 17.00 10.82 0.35
N THR A 56 15.92 10.57 -0.36
CA THR A 56 15.91 9.55 -1.41
C THR A 56 16.53 10.02 -2.73
N THR A 57 16.72 11.34 -2.90
CA THR A 57 17.21 11.94 -4.16
C THR A 57 18.61 12.54 -4.05
N LEU A 58 18.80 13.43 -3.09
CA LEU A 58 19.97 14.31 -3.00
C LEU A 58 20.77 14.11 -1.72
N GLY A 59 20.12 13.59 -0.67
CA GLY A 59 20.70 13.53 0.67
C GLY A 59 21.65 12.35 0.88
N ALA A 60 22.82 12.59 1.40
CA ALA A 60 23.74 11.56 1.86
C ALA A 60 23.41 11.19 3.33
N ILE A 61 22.56 10.21 3.54
CA ILE A 61 22.27 9.62 4.85
C ILE A 61 22.53 8.12 4.83
N SER A 62 22.99 7.54 5.94
CA SER A 62 23.14 6.08 6.00
C SER A 62 21.78 5.38 5.87
N ALA A 63 21.77 4.19 5.24
CA ALA A 63 20.53 3.43 5.04
C ALA A 63 19.81 3.13 6.37
N VAL A 64 20.57 2.85 7.44
CA VAL A 64 20.00 2.60 8.77
C VAL A 64 19.33 3.85 9.34
N ASN A 65 19.95 5.00 9.20
CA ASN A 65 19.39 6.26 9.70
C ASN A 65 18.13 6.64 8.90
N LEU A 66 18.14 6.48 7.56
CA LEU A 66 16.95 6.72 6.74
C LEU A 66 15.78 5.83 7.19
N ARG A 67 16.03 4.54 7.39
CA ARG A 67 15.04 3.57 7.90
C ARG A 67 14.53 3.94 9.28
N ALA A 68 15.41 4.35 10.18
CA ALA A 68 15.06 4.76 11.54
C ALA A 68 14.21 6.04 11.55
N PHE A 69 14.58 7.09 10.81
CA PHE A 69 13.77 8.30 10.69
C PHE A 69 12.42 8.03 10.04
N HIS A 70 12.39 7.22 8.98
CA HIS A 70 11.12 6.81 8.37
C HIS A 70 10.22 6.08 9.38
N CYS A 71 10.79 5.16 10.19
CA CYS A 71 10.07 4.47 11.25
C CYS A 71 9.56 5.45 12.33
N ILE A 72 10.33 6.47 12.70
CA ILE A 72 9.87 7.53 13.63
C ILE A 72 8.62 8.22 13.09
N PHE A 73 8.62 8.64 11.84
CA PHE A 73 7.45 9.27 11.23
C PHE A 73 6.26 8.32 11.16
N LEU A 74 6.47 7.06 10.77
CA LEU A 74 5.41 6.06 10.74
C LEU A 74 4.75 5.86 12.10
N LEU A 75 5.53 5.69 13.17
CA LEU A 75 5.01 5.50 14.52
C LEU A 75 4.33 6.76 15.05
N LEU A 76 4.93 7.93 14.84
CA LEU A 76 4.35 9.23 15.19
C LEU A 76 2.96 9.39 14.59
N PHE A 77 2.84 9.23 13.26
CA PHE A 77 1.56 9.43 12.59
C PHE A 77 0.57 8.29 12.86
N THR A 78 1.05 7.07 13.10
CA THR A 78 0.15 5.99 13.51
C THR A 78 -0.51 6.31 14.84
N PHE A 79 0.22 6.73 15.85
CA PHE A 79 -0.35 7.06 17.16
C PHE A 79 -1.18 8.35 17.14
N LEU A 80 -0.87 9.30 16.26
CA LEU A 80 -1.71 10.48 16.08
C LEU A 80 -3.02 10.14 15.36
N LEU A 81 -2.96 9.43 14.24
CA LEU A 81 -4.08 9.32 13.31
C LEU A 81 -4.92 8.06 13.51
N PHE A 82 -4.33 6.93 13.94
CA PHE A 82 -5.07 5.68 14.10
C PHE A 82 -5.63 5.54 15.52
N PRO A 83 -6.95 5.28 15.69
CA PRO A 83 -7.57 5.10 17.00
C PRO A 83 -7.04 3.84 17.69
N ALA A 84 -6.93 3.89 19.03
CA ALA A 84 -6.51 2.73 19.83
C ALA A 84 -7.54 1.60 19.79
N TYR A 85 -8.84 1.94 19.72
CA TYR A 85 -9.97 1.01 19.69
C TYR A 85 -10.93 1.33 18.55
N ARG A 86 -11.58 0.32 17.98
CA ARG A 86 -12.56 0.45 16.87
C ARG A 86 -13.76 1.36 17.19
N ARG A 87 -14.15 1.47 18.45
CA ARG A 87 -15.30 2.28 18.92
C ARG A 87 -14.91 3.68 19.39
N GLU A 88 -13.67 4.07 19.22
CA GLU A 88 -13.20 5.37 19.66
C GLU A 88 -13.77 6.50 18.79
N LYS A 89 -14.06 7.66 19.44
CA LYS A 89 -14.51 8.86 18.71
C LYS A 89 -13.42 9.31 17.74
N ARG A 90 -13.77 9.51 16.47
CA ARG A 90 -12.84 9.93 15.42
C ARG A 90 -12.46 11.41 15.54
N ILE A 91 -13.38 12.24 16.02
CA ILE A 91 -13.15 13.67 16.19
C ILE A 91 -12.59 13.90 17.58
N ARG A 92 -11.36 14.38 17.66
CA ARG A 92 -10.68 14.75 18.91
C ARG A 92 -10.00 16.11 18.77
N THR A 93 -10.00 16.88 19.84
CA THR A 93 -9.28 18.16 19.88
C THR A 93 -7.79 17.98 20.14
N LEU A 94 -7.41 16.97 20.95
CA LEU A 94 -6.04 16.67 21.33
C LEU A 94 -5.78 15.15 21.31
N PRO A 95 -4.52 14.71 21.05
CA PRO A 95 -4.10 13.33 21.21
C PRO A 95 -4.32 12.84 22.66
N SER A 96 -4.52 11.55 22.84
CA SER A 96 -4.59 10.94 24.19
C SER A 96 -3.21 11.01 24.88
N LEU A 97 -3.22 11.11 26.21
CA LEU A 97 -1.96 11.02 26.98
C LEU A 97 -1.24 9.69 26.74
N TRP A 98 -1.98 8.61 26.54
CA TRP A 98 -1.41 7.31 26.15
C TRP A 98 -0.70 7.36 24.79
N ASP A 99 -1.33 7.99 23.79
CA ASP A 99 -0.72 8.15 22.47
C ASP A 99 0.53 9.03 22.53
N MET A 100 0.50 10.10 23.34
CA MET A 100 1.65 10.96 23.59
C MET A 100 2.82 10.19 24.23
N ALA A 101 2.52 9.34 25.23
CA ALA A 101 3.53 8.48 25.86
C ALA A 101 4.16 7.50 24.86
N LEU A 102 3.33 6.85 24.02
CA LEU A 102 3.80 5.94 22.97
C LEU A 102 4.67 6.67 21.93
N ILE A 103 4.30 7.88 21.52
CA ILE A 103 5.10 8.72 20.63
C ILE A 103 6.45 9.05 21.28
N ALA A 104 6.45 9.48 22.53
CA ALA A 104 7.69 9.83 23.25
C ALA A 104 8.62 8.62 23.37
N VAL A 105 8.10 7.45 23.79
CA VAL A 105 8.87 6.21 23.94
C VAL A 105 9.42 5.72 22.61
N SER A 106 8.59 5.64 21.57
CA SER A 106 9.00 5.15 20.25
C SER A 106 10.02 6.07 19.58
N THR A 107 9.76 7.38 19.59
CA THR A 107 10.68 8.38 19.03
C THR A 107 12.00 8.40 19.82
N GLY A 108 11.94 8.41 21.14
CA GLY A 108 13.13 8.38 21.99
C GLY A 108 13.98 7.12 21.77
N SER A 109 13.36 5.95 21.66
CA SER A 109 14.05 4.68 21.40
C SER A 109 14.75 4.66 20.04
N LEU A 110 14.09 5.15 18.98
CA LEU A 110 14.65 5.20 17.63
C LEU A 110 15.72 6.30 17.49
N LEU A 111 15.55 7.46 18.14
CA LEU A 111 16.60 8.48 18.18
C LEU A 111 17.84 7.98 18.92
N TYR A 112 17.66 7.29 20.06
CA TYR A 112 18.77 6.66 20.77
C TYR A 112 19.50 5.66 19.87
N LEU A 113 18.76 4.87 19.08
CA LEU A 113 19.33 3.95 18.08
C LEU A 113 20.17 4.74 17.06
N VAL A 114 19.62 5.80 16.43
CA VAL A 114 20.35 6.62 15.45
C VAL A 114 21.67 7.14 16.01
N MET A 115 21.66 7.63 17.26
CA MET A 115 22.84 8.21 17.90
C MET A 115 23.90 7.16 18.31
N ASN A 116 23.48 5.93 18.63
CA ASN A 116 24.36 4.90 19.18
C ASN A 116 24.63 3.73 18.24
N TYR A 117 23.98 3.69 17.06
CA TYR A 117 24.08 2.56 16.13
C TYR A 117 25.52 2.22 15.75
N THR A 118 26.31 3.22 15.37
CA THR A 118 27.71 3.04 14.99
C THR A 118 28.54 2.45 16.13
N ARG A 119 28.34 2.94 17.35
CA ARG A 119 29.02 2.41 18.54
C ARG A 119 28.67 0.94 18.78
N ILE A 120 27.38 0.60 18.75
CA ILE A 120 26.92 -0.77 19.02
C ILE A 120 27.39 -1.73 17.91
N ALA A 121 27.35 -1.29 16.64
CA ALA A 121 27.84 -2.09 15.51
C ALA A 121 29.36 -2.37 15.62
N GLN A 122 30.16 -1.35 15.97
CA GLN A 122 31.61 -1.48 16.16
C GLN A 122 31.97 -2.39 17.34
N GLN A 123 31.13 -2.45 18.35
CA GLN A 123 31.31 -3.34 19.51
C GLN A 123 30.79 -4.78 19.26
N GLY A 124 30.55 -5.16 18.01
CA GLY A 124 30.05 -6.51 17.65
C GLY A 124 28.64 -6.78 18.16
N GLY A 125 27.80 -5.76 18.27
CA GLY A 125 26.42 -5.91 18.73
C GLY A 125 26.27 -6.10 20.25
N ARG A 126 27.30 -5.80 21.04
CA ARG A 126 27.21 -5.83 22.51
C ARG A 126 26.32 -4.69 23.00
N VAL A 127 25.25 -5.06 23.69
CA VAL A 127 24.27 -4.12 24.25
C VAL A 127 24.18 -4.27 25.77
N THR A 128 23.95 -3.15 26.44
CA THR A 128 23.74 -3.07 27.88
C THR A 128 22.32 -3.50 28.25
N SER A 129 22.05 -3.73 29.55
CA SER A 129 20.69 -4.03 30.02
C SER A 129 19.71 -2.87 29.77
N PHE A 130 20.20 -1.63 29.83
CA PHE A 130 19.40 -0.43 29.49
C PHE A 130 19.00 -0.44 28.01
N GLU A 131 19.91 -0.76 27.10
CA GLU A 131 19.66 -0.84 25.66
C GLU A 131 18.71 -2.01 25.30
N LEU A 132 18.74 -3.10 26.08
CA LEU A 132 17.74 -4.16 25.95
C LEU A 132 16.33 -3.69 26.37
N GLY A 133 16.25 -2.85 27.41
CA GLY A 133 15.00 -2.19 27.82
C GLY A 133 14.45 -1.28 26.72
N ILE A 134 15.31 -0.48 26.07
CA ILE A 134 14.94 0.36 24.92
C ILE A 134 14.40 -0.49 23.78
N ALA A 135 15.07 -1.60 23.41
CA ALA A 135 14.62 -2.49 22.36
C ALA A 135 13.24 -3.11 22.65
N ALA A 136 13.02 -3.55 23.88
CA ALA A 136 11.74 -4.11 24.31
C ALA A 136 10.61 -3.06 24.25
N ALA A 137 10.87 -1.83 24.72
CA ALA A 137 9.92 -0.73 24.66
C ALA A 137 9.59 -0.33 23.21
N ALA A 138 10.60 -0.27 22.35
CA ALA A 138 10.40 0.03 20.92
C ALA A 138 9.57 -1.05 20.22
N LEU A 139 9.88 -2.33 20.45
CA LEU A 139 9.10 -3.44 19.89
C LEU A 139 7.64 -3.40 20.39
N PHE A 140 7.42 -3.13 21.66
CA PHE A 140 6.06 -2.93 22.18
C PHE A 140 5.31 -1.84 21.42
N CYS A 141 5.93 -0.66 21.21
CA CYS A 141 5.33 0.43 20.42
C CYS A 141 5.06 0.01 18.98
N ILE A 142 5.96 -0.75 18.34
CA ILE A 142 5.79 -1.25 16.97
C ILE A 142 4.61 -2.22 16.88
N PHE A 143 4.50 -3.15 17.82
CA PHE A 143 3.36 -4.09 17.86
C PHE A 143 2.04 -3.37 18.13
N GLU A 144 2.03 -2.35 18.99
CA GLU A 144 0.84 -1.52 19.22
C GLU A 144 0.46 -0.70 17.98
N ALA A 145 1.43 -0.14 17.28
CA ALA A 145 1.19 0.56 16.01
C ALA A 145 0.65 -0.40 14.94
N ALA A 146 1.24 -1.58 14.80
CA ALA A 146 0.79 -2.61 13.87
C ALA A 146 -0.62 -3.11 14.20
N ARG A 147 -0.97 -3.28 15.48
CA ARG A 147 -2.33 -3.65 15.92
C ARG A 147 -3.37 -2.62 15.46
N ARG A 148 -3.01 -1.33 15.46
CA ARG A 148 -3.91 -0.25 15.02
C ARG A 148 -4.03 -0.17 13.50
N ALA A 149 -2.92 -0.29 12.76
CA ALA A 149 -2.86 -0.08 11.31
C ALA A 149 -3.06 -1.37 10.50
N SER A 150 -2.56 -2.53 10.96
CA SER A 150 -2.46 -3.76 10.17
C SER A 150 -3.27 -4.94 10.73
N GLY A 151 -3.87 -4.80 11.90
CA GLY A 151 -4.79 -5.80 12.48
C GLY A 151 -4.22 -7.23 12.54
N ASN A 152 -4.70 -8.11 11.66
CA ASN A 152 -4.38 -9.55 11.67
C ASN A 152 -2.91 -9.88 11.42
N LEU A 153 -2.19 -9.04 10.68
CA LEU A 153 -0.75 -9.22 10.43
C LEU A 153 0.06 -9.15 11.73
N THR A 154 -0.42 -8.35 12.69
CA THR A 154 0.21 -8.27 14.03
C THR A 154 0.15 -9.60 14.77
N LEU A 155 -0.97 -10.32 14.68
CA LEU A 155 -1.10 -11.64 15.30
C LEU A 155 -0.11 -12.64 14.68
N LEU A 156 0.00 -12.62 13.35
CA LEU A 156 0.98 -13.46 12.63
C LEU A 156 2.41 -13.14 13.09
N ALA A 157 2.77 -11.86 13.19
CA ALA A 157 4.10 -11.45 13.65
C ALA A 157 4.38 -11.86 15.11
N LEU A 158 3.36 -11.84 15.98
CA LEU A 158 3.47 -12.35 17.35
C LEU A 158 3.72 -13.88 17.38
N LEU A 159 3.05 -14.64 16.50
CA LEU A 159 3.30 -16.08 16.37
C LEU A 159 4.74 -16.34 15.93
N PHE A 160 5.25 -15.62 14.93
CA PHE A 160 6.64 -15.74 14.51
C PHE A 160 7.60 -15.30 15.61
N LEU A 161 7.31 -14.22 16.33
CA LEU A 161 8.16 -13.81 17.45
C LEU A 161 8.19 -14.86 18.55
N ALA A 162 7.05 -15.47 18.89
CA ALA A 162 6.94 -16.55 19.86
C ALA A 162 7.71 -17.81 19.41
N TYR A 163 7.73 -18.10 18.12
CA TYR A 163 8.48 -19.22 17.56
C TYR A 163 9.97 -19.20 17.95
N ASN A 164 10.60 -18.04 18.16
CA ASN A 164 11.99 -17.96 18.62
C ASN A 164 12.23 -18.68 19.97
N TRP A 165 11.21 -18.80 20.82
CA TRP A 165 11.32 -19.49 22.11
C TRP A 165 10.74 -20.92 22.09
N PHE A 166 9.63 -21.10 21.36
CA PHE A 166 8.88 -22.36 21.36
C PHE A 166 9.29 -23.31 20.26
N GLY A 167 10.25 -22.94 19.40
CA GLY A 167 10.71 -23.79 18.32
C GLY A 167 11.37 -25.11 18.77
N GLU A 168 11.87 -25.19 20.01
CA GLU A 168 12.42 -26.43 20.59
C GLU A 168 11.38 -27.52 20.78
N TYR A 169 10.10 -27.17 20.88
CA TYR A 169 8.99 -28.13 21.05
C TYR A 169 8.43 -28.62 19.72
N LEU A 170 8.88 -28.07 18.59
CA LEU A 170 8.37 -28.44 17.28
C LEU A 170 9.18 -29.62 16.70
N PRO A 171 8.50 -30.61 16.11
CA PRO A 171 9.17 -31.78 15.55
C PRO A 171 9.78 -31.51 14.17
N GLY A 172 10.80 -32.27 13.80
CA GLY A 172 11.38 -32.30 12.47
C GLY A 172 12.11 -31.03 12.06
N TYR A 173 11.99 -30.65 10.81
CA TYR A 173 12.70 -29.49 10.22
C TYR A 173 12.30 -28.11 10.78
N LEU A 174 11.17 -28.02 11.48
CA LEU A 174 10.75 -26.79 12.14
C LEU A 174 11.33 -26.62 13.55
N GLY A 175 11.93 -27.69 14.12
CA GLY A 175 12.56 -27.64 15.43
C GLY A 175 13.87 -26.84 15.41
N HIS A 176 14.13 -26.09 16.49
CA HIS A 176 15.42 -25.43 16.74
C HIS A 176 15.63 -25.23 18.26
N ASN A 177 16.87 -25.01 18.69
CA ASN A 177 17.28 -25.00 20.11
C ASN A 177 16.78 -23.76 20.91
N GLY A 178 15.78 -23.00 20.44
CA GLY A 178 15.31 -21.79 21.12
C GLY A 178 16.38 -20.69 21.19
N PHE A 179 15.94 -19.47 21.43
CA PHE A 179 16.85 -18.32 21.55
C PHE A 179 16.59 -17.54 22.84
N THR A 180 17.63 -16.99 23.43
CA THR A 180 17.51 -16.10 24.58
C THR A 180 16.81 -14.80 24.22
N LEU A 181 16.05 -14.23 25.16
CA LEU A 181 15.38 -12.92 24.97
C LEU A 181 16.39 -11.84 24.50
N LYS A 182 17.59 -11.84 25.08
CA LYS A 182 18.66 -10.93 24.67
C LYS A 182 18.99 -11.08 23.18
N ARG A 183 19.13 -12.30 22.66
CA ARG A 183 19.45 -12.55 21.26
C ARG A 183 18.33 -12.11 20.33
N VAL A 184 17.08 -12.40 20.69
CA VAL A 184 15.89 -11.96 19.94
C VAL A 184 15.81 -10.45 19.87
N LEU A 185 15.93 -9.73 21.00
CA LEU A 185 15.89 -8.25 21.04
C LEU A 185 17.01 -7.61 20.21
N ILE A 186 18.22 -8.18 20.27
CA ILE A 186 19.34 -7.67 19.44
C ILE A 186 19.04 -7.85 17.96
N THR A 187 18.61 -9.02 17.53
CA THR A 187 18.30 -9.28 16.11
C THR A 187 17.14 -8.42 15.61
N GLN A 188 16.09 -8.28 16.42
CA GLN A 188 14.89 -7.56 16.00
C GLN A 188 15.04 -6.04 15.96
N PHE A 189 15.78 -5.45 16.89
CA PHE A 189 15.84 -3.99 17.01
C PHE A 189 17.21 -3.39 16.67
N TRP A 190 18.31 -3.97 17.18
CA TRP A 190 19.66 -3.45 16.97
C TRP A 190 20.30 -3.94 15.67
N GLY A 191 19.77 -5.04 15.10
CA GLY A 191 20.23 -5.59 13.82
C GLY A 191 19.50 -4.97 12.63
N THR A 192 20.05 -5.26 11.44
CA THR A 192 19.44 -4.85 10.15
C THR A 192 18.58 -5.94 9.53
N GLN A 193 18.25 -6.99 10.28
CA GLN A 193 17.45 -8.12 9.80
C GLN A 193 16.00 -8.11 10.34
N GLY A 194 15.76 -7.37 11.41
CA GLY A 194 14.44 -7.21 12.04
C GLY A 194 13.71 -5.94 11.58
N VAL A 195 13.34 -5.11 12.56
CA VAL A 195 12.59 -3.85 12.34
C VAL A 195 13.25 -2.94 11.32
N LEU A 196 14.58 -2.76 11.41
CA LEU A 196 15.34 -1.93 10.46
C LEU A 196 15.82 -2.71 9.23
N GLY A 197 15.20 -3.85 8.95
CA GLY A 197 15.54 -4.74 7.85
C GLY A 197 15.01 -4.26 6.49
N THR A 198 14.90 -5.24 5.59
CA THR A 198 14.46 -5.08 4.22
C THR A 198 13.09 -4.42 4.11
N GLY A 199 12.11 -4.85 4.92
CA GLY A 199 10.74 -4.33 4.84
C GLY A 199 10.67 -2.80 4.98
N ILE A 200 11.23 -2.24 6.07
CA ILE A 200 11.25 -0.79 6.26
C ILE A 200 12.16 -0.09 5.24
N GLY A 201 13.22 -0.76 4.75
CA GLY A 201 14.09 -0.24 3.71
C GLY A 201 13.32 0.05 2.44
N VAL A 202 12.55 -0.91 1.95
CA VAL A 202 11.68 -0.75 0.77
C VAL A 202 10.61 0.30 0.99
N SER A 203 10.01 0.35 2.21
CA SER A 203 9.04 1.37 2.55
C SER A 203 9.63 2.78 2.49
N ALA A 204 10.84 2.96 3.02
CA ALA A 204 11.51 4.25 3.06
C ALA A 204 12.02 4.75 1.69
N THR A 205 12.27 3.86 0.74
CA THR A 205 12.86 4.22 -0.56
C THR A 205 11.86 4.20 -1.70
N TYR A 206 11.07 3.14 -1.84
CA TYR A 206 10.21 2.93 -2.99
C TYR A 206 8.73 3.13 -2.68
N ILE A 207 8.19 2.43 -1.68
CA ILE A 207 6.75 2.39 -1.45
C ILE A 207 6.19 3.78 -1.13
N PHE A 208 6.86 4.53 -0.26
CA PHE A 208 6.44 5.89 0.08
C PHE A 208 6.32 6.78 -1.16
N LEU A 209 7.31 6.73 -2.04
CA LEU A 209 7.32 7.53 -3.26
C LEU A 209 6.27 7.08 -4.28
N PHE A 210 5.99 5.77 -4.37
CA PHE A 210 4.93 5.28 -5.26
C PHE A 210 3.53 5.66 -4.77
N VAL A 211 3.29 5.57 -3.46
CA VAL A 211 2.02 6.00 -2.87
C VAL A 211 1.85 7.52 -3.05
N LEU A 212 2.93 8.27 -2.86
CA LEU A 212 2.94 9.71 -3.11
C LEU A 212 2.63 10.02 -4.59
N PHE A 213 3.28 9.34 -5.53
CA PHE A 213 3.02 9.48 -6.96
C PHE A 213 1.56 9.18 -7.31
N GLY A 214 0.98 8.12 -6.74
CA GLY A 214 -0.44 7.80 -6.91
C GLY A 214 -1.37 8.92 -6.43
N ALA A 215 -1.06 9.55 -5.29
CA ALA A 215 -1.82 10.69 -4.79
C ALA A 215 -1.72 11.90 -5.73
N PHE A 216 -0.52 12.22 -6.24
CA PHE A 216 -0.34 13.28 -7.22
C PHE A 216 -1.10 13.02 -8.52
N LEU A 217 -1.05 11.80 -9.05
CA LEU A 217 -1.83 11.42 -10.23
C LEU A 217 -3.34 11.56 -9.99
N LYS A 218 -3.84 11.13 -8.83
CA LYS A 218 -5.24 11.29 -8.47
C LYS A 218 -5.68 12.75 -8.52
N HIS A 219 -4.91 13.65 -7.91
CA HIS A 219 -5.19 15.08 -7.88
C HIS A 219 -4.97 15.80 -9.22
N SER A 220 -4.25 15.20 -10.17
CA SER A 220 -4.09 15.74 -11.53
C SER A 220 -5.29 15.51 -12.45
N GLY A 221 -6.32 14.77 -11.99
CA GLY A 221 -7.48 14.40 -12.80
C GLY A 221 -7.30 13.10 -13.59
N PHE A 222 -6.24 12.34 -13.35
CA PHE A 222 -5.94 11.08 -14.04
C PHE A 222 -7.06 10.05 -13.94
N SER A 223 -7.76 9.98 -12.78
CA SER A 223 -8.88 9.05 -12.60
C SER A 223 -10.03 9.32 -13.57
N LYS A 224 -10.34 10.59 -13.84
CA LYS A 224 -11.36 10.98 -14.84
C LYS A 224 -10.90 10.56 -16.23
N PHE A 225 -9.65 10.87 -16.58
CA PHE A 225 -9.07 10.46 -17.87
C PHE A 225 -9.19 8.96 -18.11
N ILE A 226 -8.84 8.13 -17.12
CA ILE A 226 -8.91 6.66 -17.26
C ILE A 226 -10.34 6.18 -17.44
N ASN A 227 -11.31 6.73 -16.72
CA ASN A 227 -12.71 6.39 -16.89
C ASN A 227 -13.23 6.75 -18.30
N ASP A 228 -12.98 7.97 -18.76
CA ASP A 228 -13.35 8.44 -20.08
C ASP A 228 -12.68 7.61 -21.18
N PHE A 229 -11.40 7.32 -21.03
CA PHE A 229 -10.64 6.48 -21.96
C PHE A 229 -11.16 5.04 -22.00
N SER A 230 -11.48 4.45 -20.86
CA SER A 230 -12.07 3.09 -20.79
C SER A 230 -13.44 3.02 -21.46
N LEU A 231 -14.26 4.07 -21.29
CA LEU A 231 -15.53 4.19 -22.00
C LEU A 231 -15.34 4.21 -23.53
N THR A 232 -14.34 4.92 -24.03
CA THR A 232 -14.08 4.96 -25.48
C THR A 232 -13.61 3.63 -26.04
N LEU A 233 -12.81 2.86 -25.26
CA LEU A 233 -12.24 1.59 -25.71
C LEU A 233 -13.26 0.46 -25.82
N VAL A 234 -14.07 0.27 -24.78
CA VAL A 234 -14.90 -0.94 -24.65
C VAL A 234 -16.39 -0.65 -24.44
N GLY A 235 -16.79 0.61 -24.25
CA GLY A 235 -18.16 0.99 -23.89
C GLY A 235 -19.22 0.55 -24.89
N GLN A 236 -18.94 0.55 -26.21
CA GLN A 236 -19.88 0.15 -27.27
C GLN A 236 -20.02 -1.36 -27.42
N THR A 237 -19.09 -2.13 -26.87
CA THR A 237 -19.13 -3.61 -27.04
C THR A 237 -20.22 -4.24 -26.19
N SER A 238 -20.68 -5.43 -26.56
CA SER A 238 -21.65 -6.20 -25.76
C SER A 238 -21.12 -6.33 -24.32
N GLY A 239 -21.93 -5.90 -23.33
CA GLY A 239 -21.52 -5.83 -21.94
C GLY A 239 -20.56 -4.68 -21.63
N GLY A 240 -20.56 -3.62 -22.44
CA GLY A 240 -19.68 -2.47 -22.32
C GLY A 240 -19.48 -1.94 -20.92
N PRO A 241 -20.53 -1.64 -20.14
CA PRO A 241 -20.41 -1.14 -18.78
C PRO A 241 -19.54 -1.99 -17.84
N ALA A 242 -19.70 -3.32 -17.89
CA ALA A 242 -18.89 -4.20 -17.06
C ALA A 242 -17.45 -4.33 -17.57
N LYS A 243 -17.22 -4.26 -18.87
CA LYS A 243 -15.86 -4.20 -19.44
C LYS A 243 -15.17 -2.88 -19.13
N VAL A 244 -15.91 -1.77 -19.11
CA VAL A 244 -15.37 -0.46 -18.66
C VAL A 244 -14.92 -0.56 -17.22
N ALA A 245 -15.71 -1.20 -16.34
CA ALA A 245 -15.30 -1.45 -14.96
C ALA A 245 -13.97 -2.23 -14.90
N VAL A 246 -13.84 -3.32 -15.67
CA VAL A 246 -12.62 -4.12 -15.70
C VAL A 246 -11.40 -3.31 -16.18
N VAL A 247 -11.53 -2.59 -17.29
CA VAL A 247 -10.42 -1.81 -17.88
C VAL A 247 -10.06 -0.62 -17.00
N ALA A 248 -11.06 0.12 -16.50
CA ALA A 248 -10.80 1.27 -15.62
C ALA A 248 -10.15 0.83 -14.30
N SER A 249 -10.66 -0.25 -13.68
CA SER A 249 -10.09 -0.78 -12.45
C SER A 249 -8.70 -1.41 -12.65
N ALA A 250 -8.40 -1.98 -13.83
CA ALA A 250 -7.04 -2.41 -14.17
C ALA A 250 -6.08 -1.23 -14.22
N LEU A 251 -6.44 -0.18 -14.96
CA LEU A 251 -5.60 0.99 -15.18
C LEU A 251 -5.43 1.87 -13.93
N LEU A 252 -6.45 2.00 -13.08
CA LEU A 252 -6.34 2.73 -11.82
C LEU A 252 -5.72 1.87 -10.72
N GLY A 253 -6.05 0.59 -10.68
CA GLY A 253 -5.53 -0.37 -9.72
C GLY A 253 -4.02 -0.55 -9.81
N MET A 254 -3.46 -0.53 -11.03
CA MET A 254 -2.01 -0.61 -11.24
C MET A 254 -1.25 0.58 -10.63
N ILE A 255 -1.93 1.69 -10.32
CA ILE A 255 -1.35 2.89 -9.72
C ILE A 255 -1.60 2.91 -8.22
N ASN A 256 -2.83 2.62 -7.79
CA ASN A 256 -3.22 2.67 -6.38
C ASN A 256 -2.60 1.53 -5.56
N GLY A 257 -2.37 0.36 -6.17
CA GLY A 257 -1.86 -0.83 -5.49
C GLY A 257 -2.77 -1.39 -4.39
N SER A 258 -3.92 -0.76 -4.11
CA SER A 258 -4.92 -1.17 -3.11
C SER A 258 -6.23 -1.52 -3.80
N ALA A 259 -6.69 -2.78 -3.63
CA ALA A 259 -7.96 -3.23 -4.18
C ALA A 259 -9.15 -2.43 -3.62
N ILE A 260 -9.12 -2.15 -2.32
CA ILE A 260 -10.23 -1.48 -1.63
C ILE A 260 -10.31 0.00 -2.05
N ALA A 261 -9.17 0.70 -2.08
CA ALA A 261 -9.11 2.07 -2.57
C ALA A 261 -9.56 2.17 -4.03
N ASN A 262 -9.24 1.14 -4.85
CA ASN A 262 -9.67 1.09 -6.23
C ASN A 262 -11.19 0.90 -6.36
N VAL A 263 -11.79 -0.05 -5.62
CA VAL A 263 -13.25 -0.21 -5.55
C VAL A 263 -13.94 1.09 -5.11
N ALA A 264 -13.38 1.79 -4.14
CA ALA A 264 -13.93 3.07 -3.66
C ALA A 264 -13.91 4.16 -4.74
N THR A 265 -12.89 4.14 -5.62
CA THR A 265 -12.72 5.16 -6.67
C THR A 265 -13.54 4.82 -7.91
N THR A 266 -13.38 3.60 -8.46
CA THR A 266 -14.03 3.18 -9.70
C THR A 266 -15.46 2.69 -9.47
N GLY A 267 -15.70 1.94 -8.40
CA GLY A 267 -16.98 1.30 -8.12
C GLY A 267 -18.14 2.27 -7.91
N THR A 268 -17.86 3.48 -7.42
CA THR A 268 -18.88 4.55 -7.29
C THR A 268 -19.50 4.95 -8.64
N ILE A 269 -18.74 4.79 -9.72
CA ILE A 269 -19.17 5.10 -11.09
C ILE A 269 -19.62 3.82 -11.82
N THR A 270 -18.84 2.77 -11.76
CA THR A 270 -19.01 1.57 -12.58
C THR A 270 -20.14 0.66 -12.09
N ILE A 271 -20.34 0.51 -10.77
CA ILE A 271 -21.41 -0.32 -10.21
C ILE A 271 -22.79 0.25 -10.57
N PRO A 272 -23.10 1.54 -10.37
CA PRO A 272 -24.36 2.12 -10.84
C PRO A 272 -24.54 2.00 -12.36
N LEU A 273 -23.47 2.17 -13.14
CA LEU A 273 -23.51 2.04 -14.59
C LEU A 273 -23.88 0.61 -15.02
N MET A 274 -23.29 -0.42 -14.43
CA MET A 274 -23.63 -1.82 -14.66
C MET A 274 -25.08 -2.13 -14.27
N LYS A 275 -25.54 -1.64 -13.12
CA LYS A 275 -26.92 -1.84 -12.66
C LYS A 275 -27.96 -1.22 -13.62
N ARG A 276 -27.73 0.00 -14.12
CA ARG A 276 -28.62 0.69 -15.06
C ARG A 276 -28.73 -0.04 -16.41
N THR A 277 -27.71 -0.83 -16.79
CA THR A 277 -27.68 -1.57 -18.05
C THR A 277 -28.20 -3.01 -17.94
N GLY A 278 -28.70 -3.43 -16.77
CA GLY A 278 -29.37 -4.68 -16.56
C GLY A 278 -28.58 -5.78 -15.86
N TYR A 279 -27.36 -5.51 -15.39
CA TYR A 279 -26.64 -6.46 -14.55
C TYR A 279 -27.24 -6.54 -13.14
N LYS A 280 -27.24 -7.75 -12.57
CA LYS A 280 -27.61 -7.95 -11.17
C LYS A 280 -26.60 -7.22 -10.25
N LYS A 281 -27.09 -6.67 -9.14
CA LYS A 281 -26.26 -5.91 -8.20
C LYS A 281 -25.10 -6.72 -7.62
N GLU A 282 -25.33 -8.01 -7.36
CA GLU A 282 -24.33 -8.95 -6.85
C GLU A 282 -23.20 -9.17 -7.87
N PHE A 283 -23.58 -9.34 -9.15
CA PHE A 283 -22.61 -9.50 -10.24
C PHE A 283 -21.80 -8.20 -10.46
N ALA A 284 -22.46 -7.04 -10.45
CA ALA A 284 -21.78 -5.75 -10.60
C ALA A 284 -20.77 -5.52 -9.49
N GLY A 285 -21.13 -5.82 -8.24
CA GLY A 285 -20.20 -5.74 -7.10
C GLY A 285 -19.05 -6.74 -7.21
N ALA A 286 -19.32 -7.98 -7.66
CA ALA A 286 -18.30 -9.00 -7.84
C ALA A 286 -17.29 -8.63 -8.93
N VAL A 287 -17.77 -8.14 -10.09
CA VAL A 287 -16.88 -7.67 -11.18
C VAL A 287 -15.95 -6.57 -10.70
N GLU A 288 -16.49 -5.58 -10.00
CA GLU A 288 -15.68 -4.47 -9.49
C GLU A 288 -14.65 -4.94 -8.46
N ALA A 289 -15.05 -5.80 -7.51
CA ALA A 289 -14.15 -6.33 -6.49
C ALA A 289 -13.00 -7.15 -7.09
N VAL A 290 -13.32 -8.04 -8.05
CA VAL A 290 -12.33 -8.87 -8.74
C VAL A 290 -11.43 -8.01 -9.62
N ALA A 291 -11.98 -7.09 -10.41
CA ALA A 291 -11.18 -6.20 -11.27
C ALA A 291 -10.20 -5.34 -10.45
N SER A 292 -10.66 -4.80 -9.33
CA SER A 292 -9.84 -3.98 -8.44
C SER A 292 -8.74 -4.79 -7.76
N THR A 293 -8.98 -6.06 -7.42
CA THR A 293 -7.98 -6.94 -6.81
C THR A 293 -6.81 -7.19 -7.75
N GLY A 294 -7.06 -7.35 -9.05
CA GLY A 294 -6.02 -7.53 -10.07
C GLY A 294 -5.02 -6.38 -10.16
N GLY A 295 -5.42 -5.17 -9.77
CA GLY A 295 -4.54 -4.01 -9.73
C GLY A 295 -3.32 -4.17 -8.81
N GLN A 296 -3.41 -5.00 -7.77
CA GLN A 296 -2.31 -5.23 -6.82
C GLN A 296 -1.09 -5.90 -7.44
N PHE A 297 -1.26 -6.65 -8.53
CA PHE A 297 -0.15 -7.29 -9.25
C PHE A 297 -0.08 -6.87 -10.73
N CYS A 298 -0.86 -5.86 -11.12
CA CYS A 298 -0.80 -5.30 -12.47
C CYS A 298 0.33 -4.28 -12.59
N PRO A 299 1.33 -4.50 -13.48
CA PRO A 299 2.39 -3.52 -13.73
C PRO A 299 1.84 -2.18 -14.26
N PRO A 300 2.54 -1.04 -14.06
CA PRO A 300 3.95 -0.95 -13.64
C PRO A 300 4.17 -0.80 -12.14
N ILE A 301 3.18 -0.32 -11.35
CA ILE A 301 3.43 0.03 -9.93
C ILE A 301 3.11 -1.16 -9.01
N MET A 302 2.03 -1.91 -9.31
CA MET A 302 1.59 -3.03 -8.48
C MET A 302 1.27 -2.60 -7.03
N GLY A 303 1.13 -3.54 -6.12
CA GLY A 303 1.06 -3.27 -4.68
C GLY A 303 2.44 -3.36 -4.01
N ALA A 304 2.48 -3.08 -2.71
CA ALA A 304 3.70 -3.14 -1.90
C ALA A 304 4.43 -4.48 -1.98
N VAL A 305 3.70 -5.57 -2.24
CA VAL A 305 4.25 -6.94 -2.32
C VAL A 305 5.26 -7.08 -3.44
N GLY A 306 5.06 -6.41 -4.59
CA GLY A 306 6.01 -6.46 -5.72
C GLY A 306 7.41 -5.94 -5.34
N PHE A 307 7.48 -4.90 -4.52
CA PHE A 307 8.76 -4.34 -4.03
C PHE A 307 9.42 -5.25 -3.00
N VAL A 308 8.63 -5.78 -2.09
CA VAL A 308 9.11 -6.73 -1.08
C VAL A 308 9.66 -7.99 -1.77
N MET A 309 8.98 -8.48 -2.81
CA MET A 309 9.43 -9.62 -3.61
C MET A 309 10.76 -9.33 -4.32
N ALA A 310 10.91 -8.16 -4.94
CA ALA A 310 12.14 -7.76 -5.62
C ALA A 310 13.35 -7.79 -4.67
N GLU A 311 13.19 -7.22 -3.49
CA GLU A 311 14.24 -7.19 -2.47
C GLU A 311 14.57 -8.58 -1.93
N PHE A 312 13.55 -9.41 -1.64
CA PHE A 312 13.76 -10.78 -1.14
C PHE A 312 14.48 -11.68 -2.15
N LEU A 313 14.13 -11.55 -3.41
CA LEU A 313 14.75 -12.32 -4.50
C LEU A 313 16.09 -11.72 -4.94
N ASN A 314 16.46 -10.56 -4.39
CA ASN A 314 17.62 -9.78 -4.83
C ASN A 314 17.60 -9.51 -6.35
N LEU A 315 16.42 -9.22 -6.87
CA LEU A 315 16.16 -8.85 -8.26
C LEU A 315 15.85 -7.37 -8.37
N SER A 316 16.09 -6.79 -9.56
CA SER A 316 15.59 -5.44 -9.81
C SER A 316 14.06 -5.44 -9.85
N TYR A 317 13.45 -4.36 -9.38
CA TYR A 317 11.98 -4.23 -9.46
C TYR A 317 11.47 -4.39 -10.90
N THR A 318 12.22 -3.91 -11.89
CA THR A 318 11.88 -4.04 -13.31
C THR A 318 11.76 -5.51 -13.74
N GLN A 319 12.61 -6.41 -13.23
CA GLN A 319 12.51 -7.85 -13.50
C GLN A 319 11.23 -8.46 -12.93
N VAL A 320 10.90 -8.12 -11.67
CA VAL A 320 9.64 -8.56 -11.05
C VAL A 320 8.43 -8.01 -11.78
N MET A 321 8.48 -6.73 -12.16
CA MET A 321 7.44 -6.07 -12.95
C MET A 321 7.21 -6.79 -14.30
N LEU A 322 8.27 -7.11 -15.03
CA LEU A 322 8.17 -7.83 -16.32
C LEU A 322 7.60 -9.24 -16.14
N ALA A 323 8.02 -9.95 -15.08
CA ALA A 323 7.48 -11.28 -14.77
C ALA A 323 5.98 -11.22 -14.43
N ALA A 324 5.51 -10.15 -13.81
CA ALA A 324 4.11 -9.97 -13.45
C ALA A 324 3.18 -9.66 -14.64
N ILE A 325 3.72 -9.26 -15.82
CA ILE A 325 2.90 -8.93 -17.00
C ILE A 325 2.04 -10.12 -17.43
N VAL A 326 2.62 -11.31 -17.53
CA VAL A 326 1.92 -12.50 -18.01
C VAL A 326 0.77 -12.91 -17.08
N PRO A 327 0.98 -13.07 -15.76
CA PRO A 327 -0.13 -13.32 -14.82
C PRO A 327 -1.21 -12.24 -14.86
N ALA A 328 -0.84 -10.97 -14.93
CA ALA A 328 -1.79 -9.86 -14.96
C ALA A 328 -2.65 -9.91 -16.25
N LEU A 329 -2.03 -10.13 -17.41
CA LEU A 329 -2.75 -10.26 -18.68
C LEU A 329 -3.72 -11.43 -18.65
N LEU A 330 -3.29 -12.61 -18.19
CA LEU A 330 -4.15 -13.79 -18.09
C LEU A 330 -5.35 -13.54 -17.18
N TYR A 331 -5.11 -12.86 -16.05
CA TYR A 331 -6.17 -12.51 -15.10
C TYR A 331 -7.23 -11.60 -15.74
N TYR A 332 -6.80 -10.49 -16.33
CA TYR A 332 -7.74 -9.53 -16.93
C TYR A 332 -8.42 -10.06 -18.20
N VAL A 333 -7.72 -10.85 -19.03
CA VAL A 333 -8.33 -11.54 -20.17
C VAL A 333 -9.40 -12.52 -19.70
N GLY A 334 -9.10 -13.32 -18.67
CA GLY A 334 -10.10 -14.24 -18.09
C GLY A 334 -11.33 -13.50 -17.58
N LEU A 335 -11.12 -12.38 -16.87
CA LEU A 335 -12.22 -11.56 -16.36
C LEU A 335 -13.04 -10.90 -17.48
N LEU A 336 -12.39 -10.37 -18.53
CA LEU A 336 -13.07 -9.81 -19.70
C LEU A 336 -13.90 -10.85 -20.46
N VAL A 337 -13.39 -12.09 -20.58
CA VAL A 337 -14.13 -13.20 -21.19
C VAL A 337 -15.35 -13.56 -20.34
N ALA A 338 -15.19 -13.71 -19.02
CA ALA A 338 -16.28 -14.01 -18.11
C ALA A 338 -17.40 -12.96 -18.19
N VAL A 339 -17.03 -11.68 -18.14
CA VAL A 339 -17.98 -10.56 -18.27
C VAL A 339 -18.66 -10.54 -19.65
N HIS A 340 -17.91 -10.84 -20.71
CA HIS A 340 -18.45 -10.89 -22.07
C HIS A 340 -19.49 -12.02 -22.25
N LEU A 341 -19.18 -13.21 -21.74
CA LEU A 341 -20.09 -14.35 -21.81
C LEU A 341 -21.36 -14.12 -20.99
N GLU A 342 -21.24 -13.53 -19.81
CA GLU A 342 -22.38 -13.16 -18.98
C GLU A 342 -23.27 -12.11 -19.68
N ALA A 343 -22.66 -11.10 -20.30
CA ALA A 343 -23.40 -10.11 -21.09
C ALA A 343 -24.18 -10.74 -22.23
N LYS A 344 -23.55 -11.67 -22.95
CA LYS A 344 -24.25 -12.44 -24.02
C LYS A 344 -25.36 -13.30 -23.45
N ARG A 345 -25.15 -13.95 -22.32
CA ARG A 345 -26.20 -14.77 -21.65
C ARG A 345 -27.42 -13.95 -21.28
N LEU A 346 -27.21 -12.70 -20.84
CA LEU A 346 -28.28 -11.78 -20.46
C LEU A 346 -28.84 -10.95 -21.63
N GLY A 347 -28.29 -11.07 -22.83
CA GLY A 347 -28.71 -10.29 -24.02
C GLY A 347 -28.36 -8.79 -23.89
N LEU A 348 -27.34 -8.43 -23.11
CA LEU A 348 -26.99 -7.03 -22.86
C LEU A 348 -26.17 -6.46 -24.03
N SER A 349 -26.62 -5.32 -24.53
CA SER A 349 -25.88 -4.51 -25.51
C SER A 349 -24.84 -3.61 -24.86
N GLY A 350 -24.02 -2.95 -25.69
CA GLY A 350 -23.13 -1.86 -25.24
C GLY A 350 -23.89 -0.56 -25.00
N LEU A 351 -23.19 0.44 -24.56
CA LEU A 351 -23.71 1.81 -24.44
C LEU A 351 -23.95 2.43 -25.83
N SER A 352 -24.95 3.28 -25.92
CA SER A 352 -25.19 4.06 -27.15
C SER A 352 -24.02 5.05 -27.36
N ARG A 353 -23.69 5.32 -28.61
CA ARG A 353 -22.58 6.21 -28.99
C ARG A 353 -22.72 7.63 -28.40
N GLU A 354 -23.94 8.07 -28.17
CA GLU A 354 -24.24 9.40 -27.57
C GLU A 354 -23.75 9.51 -26.13
N ASN A 355 -23.65 8.38 -25.43
CA ASN A 355 -23.19 8.32 -24.03
C ASN A 355 -21.68 8.04 -23.88
N ILE A 356 -20.94 8.03 -24.99
CA ILE A 356 -19.51 7.72 -25.01
C ILE A 356 -18.76 8.95 -25.53
N PRO A 357 -17.78 9.47 -24.78
CA PRO A 357 -16.97 10.57 -25.24
C PRO A 357 -16.16 10.20 -26.50
N ASP A 358 -15.88 11.17 -27.35
CA ASP A 358 -15.04 10.93 -28.53
C ASP A 358 -13.58 10.66 -28.07
N ALA A 359 -13.03 9.54 -28.53
CA ALA A 359 -11.66 9.11 -28.18
C ALA A 359 -10.59 10.18 -28.55
N ILE A 360 -10.77 10.85 -29.70
CA ILE A 360 -9.83 11.88 -30.14
C ILE A 360 -9.89 13.08 -29.22
N VAL A 361 -11.09 13.47 -28.78
CA VAL A 361 -11.30 14.59 -27.85
C VAL A 361 -10.68 14.25 -26.49
N VAL A 362 -10.95 13.04 -25.94
CA VAL A 362 -10.38 12.60 -24.67
C VAL A 362 -8.84 12.60 -24.72
N LEU A 363 -8.24 12.02 -25.76
CA LEU A 363 -6.79 12.02 -25.92
C LEU A 363 -6.21 13.42 -26.13
N ARG A 364 -6.87 14.28 -26.89
CA ARG A 364 -6.41 15.65 -27.11
C ARG A 364 -6.49 16.50 -25.85
N GLU A 365 -7.55 16.32 -25.04
CA GLU A 365 -7.78 17.14 -23.84
C GLU A 365 -7.03 16.63 -22.62
N GLN A 366 -6.96 15.31 -22.43
CA GLN A 366 -6.48 14.70 -21.21
C GLN A 366 -5.26 13.78 -21.42
N GLY A 367 -4.86 13.46 -22.66
CA GLY A 367 -3.78 12.51 -22.98
C GLY A 367 -2.39 12.92 -22.44
N HIS A 368 -2.17 14.21 -22.16
CA HIS A 368 -0.94 14.68 -21.50
C HIS A 368 -0.74 14.08 -20.10
N LEU A 369 -1.82 13.60 -19.45
CA LEU A 369 -1.77 12.92 -18.15
C LEU A 369 -1.13 11.52 -18.21
N ILE A 370 -0.91 10.97 -19.42
CA ILE A 370 -0.15 9.72 -19.59
C ILE A 370 1.35 9.96 -19.40
N LEU A 371 1.85 11.17 -19.64
CA LEU A 371 3.29 11.49 -19.59
C LEU A 371 3.99 11.09 -18.28
N PRO A 372 3.40 11.31 -17.09
CA PRO A 372 4.01 10.86 -15.84
C PRO A 372 4.23 9.35 -15.81
N LEU A 373 3.26 8.57 -16.28
CA LEU A 373 3.34 7.11 -16.28
C LEU A 373 4.39 6.62 -17.29
N VAL A 374 4.42 7.19 -18.49
CA VAL A 374 5.41 6.86 -19.50
C VAL A 374 6.82 7.23 -19.04
N SER A 375 6.99 8.41 -18.39
CA SER A 375 8.28 8.81 -17.84
C SER A 375 8.74 7.87 -16.72
N LEU A 376 7.84 7.45 -15.84
CA LEU A 376 8.13 6.48 -14.78
C LEU A 376 8.65 5.17 -15.37
N ILE A 377 7.90 4.60 -16.32
CA ILE A 377 8.27 3.34 -16.98
C ILE A 377 9.60 3.49 -17.72
N GLY A 378 9.77 4.55 -18.49
CA GLY A 378 11.02 4.82 -19.21
C GLY A 378 12.23 4.88 -18.29
N MET A 379 12.14 5.63 -17.19
CA MET A 379 13.24 5.74 -16.22
C MET A 379 13.55 4.42 -15.54
N MET A 380 12.54 3.60 -15.24
CA MET A 380 12.74 2.27 -14.66
C MET A 380 13.55 1.36 -15.60
N PHE A 381 13.30 1.39 -16.90
CA PHE A 381 14.08 0.62 -17.89
C PHE A 381 15.53 1.10 -18.01
N TYR A 382 15.81 2.38 -17.77
CA TYR A 382 17.17 2.93 -17.75
C TYR A 382 17.92 2.69 -16.43
N GLY A 383 17.29 1.98 -15.46
CA GLY A 383 17.92 1.63 -14.18
C GLY A 383 18.03 2.80 -13.19
N PHE A 384 17.35 3.91 -13.46
CA PHE A 384 17.26 5.00 -12.50
C PHE A 384 16.26 4.64 -11.38
N THR A 385 16.43 5.23 -10.18
CA THR A 385 15.39 5.25 -9.14
C THR A 385 14.48 6.47 -9.40
N PRO A 386 13.40 6.32 -10.16
CA PRO A 386 12.82 7.43 -10.91
C PRO A 386 11.63 8.10 -10.23
N LEU A 387 11.30 7.66 -9.02
CA LEU A 387 10.00 7.94 -8.41
C LEU A 387 9.76 9.41 -8.08
N TYR A 388 10.81 10.10 -7.64
CA TYR A 388 10.72 11.55 -7.43
C TYR A 388 10.52 12.30 -8.75
N ALA A 389 11.20 11.86 -9.83
CA ALA A 389 11.04 12.47 -11.13
C ALA A 389 9.60 12.30 -11.63
N ALA A 390 8.97 11.14 -11.40
CA ALA A 390 7.58 10.91 -11.76
C ALA A 390 6.62 11.86 -11.02
N VAL A 391 6.87 12.19 -9.76
CA VAL A 391 6.11 13.20 -9.01
C VAL A 391 6.26 14.58 -9.67
N PHE A 392 7.50 15.00 -9.97
CA PHE A 392 7.74 16.29 -10.63
C PHE A 392 7.13 16.34 -12.02
N VAL A 393 7.26 15.26 -12.81
CA VAL A 393 6.64 15.18 -14.15
C VAL A 393 5.11 15.26 -14.04
N THR A 394 4.50 14.71 -12.99
CA THR A 394 3.04 14.83 -12.77
C THR A 394 2.64 16.29 -12.56
N VAL A 395 3.37 17.03 -11.75
CA VAL A 395 3.11 18.47 -11.53
C VAL A 395 3.30 19.24 -12.85
N ILE A 396 4.40 19.02 -13.55
CA ILE A 396 4.69 19.70 -14.81
C ILE A 396 3.62 19.36 -15.87
N ALA A 397 3.27 18.08 -16.03
CA ALA A 397 2.24 17.63 -16.97
C ALA A 397 0.87 18.25 -16.67
N SER A 398 0.51 18.36 -15.38
CA SER A 398 -0.74 19.00 -14.97
C SER A 398 -0.83 20.47 -15.40
N TRP A 399 0.30 21.17 -15.55
CA TRP A 399 0.36 22.58 -15.94
C TRP A 399 0.23 22.81 -17.45
N LEU A 400 0.27 21.76 -18.26
CA LEU A 400 0.08 21.86 -19.70
C LEU A 400 -1.34 22.33 -20.07
N ARG A 401 -2.31 22.13 -19.15
CA ARG A 401 -3.69 22.57 -19.34
C ARG A 401 -4.25 23.25 -18.09
N LYS A 402 -5.12 24.24 -18.29
CA LYS A 402 -5.73 25.01 -17.18
C LYS A 402 -6.64 24.15 -16.31
N GLU A 403 -7.36 23.21 -16.91
CA GLU A 403 -8.35 22.34 -16.25
C GLU A 403 -7.68 21.30 -15.31
N THR A 404 -6.46 20.90 -15.62
CA THR A 404 -5.69 19.90 -14.86
C THR A 404 -4.62 20.50 -13.96
N ARG A 405 -4.48 21.84 -13.97
CA ARG A 405 -3.39 22.55 -13.30
C ARG A 405 -3.44 22.37 -11.78
N MET A 406 -2.42 21.75 -11.24
CA MET A 406 -2.21 21.63 -9.79
C MET A 406 -1.74 22.98 -9.22
N THR A 407 -2.57 23.58 -8.39
CA THR A 407 -2.20 24.76 -7.60
C THR A 407 -1.31 24.35 -6.42
N PRO A 408 -0.56 25.28 -5.79
CA PRO A 408 0.20 24.98 -4.58
C PRO A 408 -0.64 24.33 -3.46
N ALA A 409 -1.90 24.73 -3.34
CA ALA A 409 -2.83 24.12 -2.38
C ALA A 409 -3.10 22.64 -2.69
N ILE A 410 -3.37 22.32 -3.97
CA ILE A 410 -3.58 20.94 -4.43
C ILE A 410 -2.31 20.11 -4.26
N ILE A 411 -1.13 20.67 -4.50
CA ILE A 411 0.15 20.00 -4.28
C ILE A 411 0.32 19.63 -2.80
N LEU A 412 0.05 20.57 -1.89
CA LEU A 412 0.10 20.32 -0.45
C LEU A 412 -0.92 19.26 -0.03
N GLU A 413 -2.12 19.30 -0.58
CA GLU A 413 -3.16 18.29 -0.33
C GLU A 413 -2.73 16.90 -0.81
N ALA A 414 -2.15 16.79 -2.00
CA ALA A 414 -1.60 15.55 -2.53
C ALA A 414 -0.45 15.00 -1.66
N MET A 415 0.43 15.88 -1.14
CA MET A 415 1.49 15.49 -0.19
C MET A 415 0.91 14.94 1.11
N VAL A 416 -0.11 15.59 1.66
CA VAL A 416 -0.78 15.16 2.89
C VAL A 416 -1.52 13.83 2.68
N GLU A 417 -2.26 13.68 1.58
CA GLU A 417 -2.99 12.44 1.27
C GLU A 417 -2.03 11.29 1.02
N GLY A 418 -1.00 11.48 0.20
CA GLY A 418 0.00 10.46 -0.08
C GLY A 418 0.74 10.00 1.18
N SER A 419 1.13 10.94 2.05
CA SER A 419 1.75 10.59 3.33
C SER A 419 0.82 9.81 4.24
N LYS A 420 -0.47 10.17 4.33
CA LYS A 420 -1.46 9.42 5.13
C LYS A 420 -1.61 7.98 4.64
N SER A 421 -1.75 7.80 3.33
CA SER A 421 -1.88 6.46 2.73
C SER A 421 -0.61 5.62 2.89
N ALA A 422 0.57 6.25 2.93
CA ALA A 422 1.83 5.56 3.16
C ALA A 422 1.98 5.00 4.59
N ILE A 423 1.27 5.54 5.60
CA ILE A 423 1.41 5.11 6.99
C ILE A 423 1.05 3.64 7.17
N SER A 424 -0.13 3.24 6.71
CA SER A 424 -0.64 1.86 6.87
C SER A 424 0.30 0.86 6.24
N VAL A 425 0.71 1.11 5.00
CA VAL A 425 1.64 0.24 4.26
C VAL A 425 3.02 0.21 4.91
N GLY A 426 3.53 1.36 5.34
CA GLY A 426 4.81 1.46 6.03
C GLY A 426 4.84 0.67 7.34
N VAL A 427 3.78 0.75 8.14
CA VAL A 427 3.65 -0.05 9.39
C VAL A 427 3.57 -1.55 9.08
N CYS A 428 2.87 -1.95 8.00
CA CYS A 428 2.92 -3.34 7.53
C CYS A 428 4.35 -3.78 7.21
N CYS A 429 5.14 -2.94 6.54
CA CYS A 429 6.54 -3.24 6.22
C CYS A 429 7.42 -3.36 7.47
N VAL A 430 7.20 -2.54 8.50
CA VAL A 430 7.91 -2.65 9.78
C VAL A 430 7.62 -3.99 10.46
N ILE A 431 6.36 -4.38 10.55
CA ILE A 431 5.96 -5.63 11.23
C ILE A 431 6.38 -6.88 10.44
N ILE A 432 6.39 -6.81 9.11
CA ILE A 432 6.97 -7.85 8.25
C ILE A 432 8.47 -8.00 8.55
N GLY A 433 9.17 -6.91 8.83
CA GLY A 433 10.58 -6.94 9.26
C GLY A 433 10.79 -7.83 10.50
N VAL A 434 9.85 -7.83 11.45
CA VAL A 434 9.92 -8.72 12.64
C VAL A 434 9.78 -10.20 12.24
N ILE A 435 8.89 -10.51 11.30
CA ILE A 435 8.72 -11.86 10.76
C ILE A 435 10.01 -12.31 10.08
N ILE A 436 10.58 -11.47 9.21
CA ILE A 436 11.83 -11.75 8.50
C ILE A 436 12.98 -11.97 9.47
N GLY A 437 13.11 -11.10 10.48
CA GLY A 437 14.13 -11.22 11.52
C GLY A 437 14.05 -12.56 12.26
N THR A 438 12.83 -13.06 12.53
CA THR A 438 12.62 -14.37 13.11
C THR A 438 13.02 -15.50 12.15
N VAL A 439 12.54 -15.45 10.90
CA VAL A 439 12.85 -16.44 9.85
C VAL A 439 14.37 -16.55 9.64
N THR A 440 15.06 -15.41 9.64
CA THR A 440 16.52 -15.34 9.49
C THR A 440 17.23 -15.91 10.72
N LEU A 441 16.81 -15.53 11.94
CA LEU A 441 17.42 -15.96 13.19
C LEU A 441 17.28 -17.48 13.39
N THR A 442 16.14 -18.05 13.03
CA THR A 442 15.82 -19.48 13.19
C THR A 442 16.25 -20.34 11.99
N SER A 443 16.78 -19.73 10.93
CA SER A 443 17.07 -20.41 9.65
C SER A 443 15.86 -21.15 9.06
N MET A 444 14.65 -20.72 9.41
CA MET A 444 13.39 -21.37 9.00
C MET A 444 13.28 -21.49 7.47
N GLY A 445 13.75 -20.49 6.71
CA GLY A 445 13.73 -20.53 5.25
C GLY A 445 14.52 -21.70 4.66
N LEU A 446 15.71 -21.98 5.19
CA LEU A 446 16.53 -23.12 4.79
C LEU A 446 15.86 -24.45 5.20
N ASN A 447 15.34 -24.51 6.42
CA ASN A 447 14.67 -25.71 6.93
C ASN A 447 13.41 -26.06 6.11
N MET A 448 12.65 -25.06 5.68
CA MET A 448 11.51 -25.23 4.77
C MET A 448 11.97 -25.72 3.38
N GLY A 449 13.09 -25.23 2.88
CA GLY A 449 13.71 -25.75 1.66
C GLY A 449 14.04 -27.23 1.75
N TYR A 450 14.67 -27.66 2.84
CA TYR A 450 14.96 -29.08 3.10
C TYR A 450 13.70 -29.91 3.24
N LEU A 451 12.67 -29.39 3.91
CA LEU A 451 11.38 -30.08 4.02
C LEU A 451 10.77 -30.34 2.63
N ILE A 452 10.76 -29.33 1.75
CA ILE A 452 10.25 -29.47 0.37
C ILE A 452 11.07 -30.51 -0.39
N LEU A 453 12.40 -30.44 -0.34
CA LEU A 453 13.26 -31.40 -1.00
C LEU A 453 13.05 -32.84 -0.48
N SER A 454 12.78 -33.04 0.81
CA SER A 454 12.49 -34.35 1.36
C SER A 454 11.22 -35.02 0.79
N PHE A 455 10.25 -34.23 0.34
CA PHE A 455 9.08 -34.73 -0.39
C PHE A 455 9.43 -35.17 -1.82
N VAL A 456 10.41 -34.52 -2.46
CA VAL A 456 10.88 -34.84 -3.82
C VAL A 456 11.69 -36.15 -3.81
N ASP A 457 12.59 -36.33 -2.84
CA ASP A 457 13.41 -37.58 -2.68
C ASP A 457 12.55 -38.81 -2.44
N ASN A 458 11.35 -38.66 -1.90
CA ASN A 458 10.37 -39.75 -1.74
C ASN A 458 9.55 -40.04 -3.03
N GLY A 459 9.98 -39.58 -4.20
CA GLY A 459 9.46 -39.99 -5.52
C GLY A 459 8.25 -39.18 -6.04
N SER A 460 7.90 -38.10 -5.39
CA SER A 460 6.75 -37.28 -5.82
C SER A 460 7.21 -36.00 -6.59
N ILE A 461 7.62 -36.18 -7.85
CA ILE A 461 7.96 -35.07 -8.80
C ILE A 461 6.76 -34.11 -9.05
N TYR A 462 5.55 -34.54 -8.72
CA TYR A 462 4.32 -33.76 -8.93
C TYR A 462 4.03 -32.73 -7.81
N LEU A 463 4.82 -32.67 -6.74
CA LEU A 463 4.63 -31.77 -5.60
C LEU A 463 5.63 -30.61 -5.56
N THR A 464 6.49 -30.49 -6.55
CA THR A 464 7.42 -29.37 -6.78
C THR A 464 6.91 -28.49 -7.90
#